data_a492db56a9e6cddcd9d3afded57c9b8b
#
_entry.id   a492db56a9e6cddcd9d3afded57c9b8b
#
_cell.length_a   1.000
_cell.length_b   1.000
_cell.length_c   1.000
_cell.angle_alpha   90.00
_cell.angle_beta   90.00
_cell.angle_gamma   90.00
#
_symmetry.space_group_name_H-M   'P 1'
#
loop_
_entity.id
_entity.type
_entity.pdbx_description
1 polymer ?
#
loop_
_entity_poly.entity_id
_entity_poly.type
_entity_poly.pdbx_seq_one_letter_code
_entity_poly.pdbx_strand_id
1 'polypeptide(L)'
;QMCIRDRKLAHGQGAGSDPDVGKRSAEESRNNIAKSLENADMVFITAGMGGGTGTGAAPTIADIAREAGILTVGVVTKPFKFEGKRRMDQAMVGINELLGKVDSLLIIPNDRLKFATDQKVTLANAFEIADDVLRQAVVSISDLIKNTGFINLDFADVTCVMLSLIHISEPTR
;
A
#
# COMPACT_ATOMS: atom_id res chain seq x y z
N GLN A 1 -6.89 3.12 12.31
CA GLN A 1 -6.81 1.94 11.41
C GLN A 1 -8.21 1.66 10.88
N MET A 2 -8.44 1.98 9.63
CA MET A 2 -9.70 1.65 8.97
C MET A 2 -9.57 0.26 8.36
N CYS A 3 -10.23 -0.73 8.96
CA CYS A 3 -10.36 -2.06 8.37
C CYS A 3 -11.63 -2.06 7.51
N ILE A 4 -11.46 -1.95 6.19
CA ILE A 4 -12.58 -2.09 5.26
C ILE A 4 -12.95 -3.57 5.22
N ARG A 5 -13.91 -3.95 6.06
CA ARG A 5 -14.58 -5.25 5.95
C ARG A 5 -15.82 -5.04 5.12
N ASP A 6 -15.85 -5.66 3.97
CA ASP A 6 -17.00 -5.73 3.09
C ASP A 6 -18.20 -6.35 3.81
N ARG A 7 -19.11 -5.50 4.29
CA ARG A 7 -20.28 -5.98 5.03
C ARG A 7 -21.43 -6.42 4.11
N LYS A 8 -21.55 -5.82 2.91
CA LYS A 8 -22.68 -6.08 2.04
C LYS A 8 -22.37 -7.07 0.92
N LEU A 9 -21.29 -6.86 0.16
CA LEU A 9 -20.92 -7.73 -0.97
C LEU A 9 -20.20 -9.01 -0.56
N ALA A 10 -19.30 -8.95 0.43
CA ALA A 10 -18.49 -10.09 0.84
C ALA A 10 -18.83 -10.67 2.21
N HIS A 11 -19.93 -10.21 2.84
CA HIS A 11 -20.38 -10.68 4.17
C HIS A 11 -19.26 -10.68 5.24
N GLY A 12 -18.25 -9.83 5.09
CA GLY A 12 -17.10 -9.79 5.97
C GLY A 12 -16.05 -10.87 5.74
N GLN A 13 -16.16 -11.66 4.68
CA GLN A 13 -15.24 -12.77 4.35
C GLN A 13 -14.11 -12.38 3.41
N GLY A 14 -14.04 -11.09 3.01
CA GLY A 14 -13.05 -10.60 2.04
C GLY A 14 -13.45 -10.87 0.57
N ALA A 15 -12.61 -10.43 -0.36
CA ALA A 15 -12.91 -10.45 -1.80
C ALA A 15 -12.63 -11.79 -2.51
N GLY A 16 -12.38 -12.89 -1.78
CA GLY A 16 -12.21 -14.22 -2.37
C GLY A 16 -11.09 -14.34 -3.41
N SER A 17 -10.03 -13.54 -3.29
CA SER A 17 -8.93 -13.39 -4.27
C SER A 17 -9.34 -12.80 -5.63
N ASP A 18 -10.51 -12.16 -5.70
CA ASP A 18 -10.99 -11.43 -6.88
C ASP A 18 -10.83 -9.92 -6.69
N PRO A 19 -9.94 -9.24 -7.43
CA PRO A 19 -9.74 -7.80 -7.33
C PRO A 19 -10.98 -6.97 -7.71
N ASP A 20 -11.83 -7.45 -8.62
CA ASP A 20 -13.05 -6.74 -9.02
C ASP A 20 -14.07 -6.66 -7.88
N VAL A 21 -14.14 -7.70 -7.06
CA VAL A 21 -14.94 -7.68 -5.82
C VAL A 21 -14.39 -6.66 -4.84
N GLY A 22 -13.07 -6.63 -4.64
CA GLY A 22 -12.41 -5.65 -3.78
C GLY A 22 -12.65 -4.22 -4.24
N LYS A 23 -12.56 -3.96 -5.54
CA LYS A 23 -12.82 -2.65 -6.14
C LYS A 23 -14.26 -2.20 -5.91
N ARG A 24 -15.25 -3.04 -6.26
CA ARG A 24 -16.67 -2.73 -6.06
C ARG A 24 -17.03 -2.47 -4.60
N SER A 25 -16.43 -3.20 -3.69
CA SER A 25 -16.63 -3.00 -2.25
C SER A 25 -16.07 -1.68 -1.75
N ALA A 26 -14.92 -1.25 -2.27
CA ALA A 26 -14.37 0.07 -1.96
C ALA A 26 -15.24 1.19 -2.56
N GLU A 27 -15.76 1.02 -3.77
CA GLU A 27 -16.68 1.96 -4.41
C GLU A 27 -18.01 2.08 -3.64
N GLU A 28 -18.58 0.97 -3.16
CA GLU A 28 -19.77 0.98 -2.29
C GLU A 28 -19.52 1.74 -0.99
N SER A 29 -18.32 1.66 -0.45
CA SER A 29 -17.93 2.33 0.78
C SER A 29 -17.34 3.73 0.58
N ARG A 30 -17.35 4.28 -0.66
CA ARG A 30 -16.71 5.54 -1.04
C ARG A 30 -17.02 6.69 -0.08
N ASN A 31 -18.30 6.89 0.26
CA ASN A 31 -18.71 7.95 1.16
C ASN A 31 -18.17 7.79 2.59
N ASN A 32 -18.07 6.57 3.08
CA ASN A 32 -17.50 6.29 4.40
C ASN A 32 -16.00 6.49 4.41
N ILE A 33 -15.32 6.10 3.32
CA ILE A 33 -13.88 6.31 3.14
C ILE A 33 -13.61 7.82 3.08
N ALA A 34 -14.32 8.57 2.26
CA ALA A 34 -14.17 10.01 2.13
C ALA A 34 -14.35 10.73 3.48
N LYS A 35 -15.39 10.37 4.26
CA LYS A 35 -15.60 10.92 5.62
C LYS A 35 -14.46 10.61 6.57
N SER A 36 -13.85 9.42 6.45
CA SER A 36 -12.72 9.04 7.32
C SER A 36 -11.43 9.75 6.94
N LEU A 37 -11.36 10.31 5.74
CA LEU A 37 -10.23 11.09 5.24
C LEU A 37 -10.44 12.60 5.46
N GLU A 38 -11.60 13.04 5.89
CA GLU A 38 -11.85 14.46 6.21
C GLU A 38 -10.83 14.98 7.22
N ASN A 39 -10.23 16.13 6.93
CA ASN A 39 -9.18 16.78 7.73
C ASN A 39 -7.85 15.99 7.84
N ALA A 40 -7.58 15.05 6.95
CA ALA A 40 -6.28 14.42 6.85
C ALA A 40 -5.40 15.17 5.85
N ASP A 41 -4.18 15.52 6.25
CA ASP A 41 -3.19 16.14 5.36
C ASP A 41 -2.43 15.09 4.53
N MET A 42 -2.33 13.87 5.07
CA MET A 42 -1.64 12.75 4.44
C MET A 42 -2.34 11.43 4.74
N VAL A 43 -2.29 10.50 3.79
CA VAL A 43 -2.79 9.13 3.95
C VAL A 43 -1.74 8.11 3.52
N PHE A 44 -1.58 7.07 4.35
CA PHE A 44 -0.81 5.88 4.00
C PHE A 44 -1.75 4.75 3.59
N ILE A 45 -1.56 4.22 2.39
CA ILE A 45 -2.28 3.06 1.89
C ILE A 45 -1.34 1.87 1.93
N THR A 46 -1.60 0.92 2.85
CA THR A 46 -0.80 -0.29 2.98
C THR A 46 -1.59 -1.50 2.55
N ALA A 47 -0.99 -2.32 1.66
CA ALA A 47 -1.65 -3.52 1.18
C ALA A 47 -0.66 -4.60 0.72
N GLY A 48 -1.02 -5.86 0.94
CA GLY A 48 -0.42 -6.99 0.23
C GLY A 48 -1.10 -7.14 -1.14
N MET A 49 -0.31 -7.00 -2.21
CA MET A 49 -0.80 -7.14 -3.57
C MET A 49 -0.89 -8.61 -4.01
N GLY A 50 -1.78 -8.90 -4.96
CA GLY A 50 -2.02 -10.26 -5.48
C GLY A 50 -3.22 -10.97 -4.88
N GLY A 51 -3.84 -10.40 -3.83
CA GLY A 51 -5.14 -10.82 -3.31
C GLY A 51 -6.29 -10.02 -3.94
N GLY A 52 -7.52 -10.28 -3.51
CA GLY A 52 -8.69 -9.56 -3.99
C GLY A 52 -8.84 -8.17 -3.36
N THR A 53 -8.88 -8.11 -2.03
CA THR A 53 -9.17 -6.86 -1.30
C THR A 53 -8.07 -5.81 -1.50
N GLY A 54 -6.79 -6.13 -1.20
CA GLY A 54 -5.69 -5.18 -1.30
C GLY A 54 -5.50 -4.68 -2.73
N THR A 55 -5.47 -5.61 -3.70
CA THR A 55 -5.24 -5.30 -5.11
C THR A 55 -6.35 -4.43 -5.71
N GLY A 56 -7.61 -4.72 -5.37
CA GLY A 56 -8.77 -4.02 -5.94
C GLY A 56 -9.13 -2.73 -5.21
N ALA A 57 -9.08 -2.73 -3.86
CA ALA A 57 -9.52 -1.59 -3.07
C ALA A 57 -8.47 -0.47 -2.99
N ALA A 58 -7.17 -0.79 -2.93
CA ALA A 58 -6.13 0.22 -2.76
C ALA A 58 -6.15 1.31 -3.86
N PRO A 59 -6.27 0.98 -5.16
CA PRO A 59 -6.38 2.00 -6.20
C PRO A 59 -7.62 2.88 -6.08
N THR A 60 -8.75 2.32 -5.64
CA THR A 60 -10.00 3.08 -5.44
C THR A 60 -9.87 4.04 -4.26
N ILE A 61 -9.24 3.60 -3.17
CA ILE A 61 -8.99 4.47 -2.00
C ILE A 61 -8.02 5.59 -2.36
N ALA A 62 -7.00 5.30 -3.15
CA ALA A 62 -6.06 6.30 -3.65
C ALA A 62 -6.75 7.38 -4.51
N ASP A 63 -7.70 6.99 -5.37
CA ASP A 63 -8.49 7.94 -6.14
C ASP A 63 -9.29 8.89 -5.23
N ILE A 64 -9.94 8.34 -4.20
CA ILE A 64 -10.72 9.13 -3.25
C ILE A 64 -9.83 10.14 -2.50
N ALA A 65 -8.65 9.69 -2.05
CA ALA A 65 -7.71 10.56 -1.35
C ALA A 65 -7.17 11.66 -2.28
N ARG A 66 -6.83 11.33 -3.53
CA ARG A 66 -6.36 12.28 -4.52
C ARG A 66 -7.44 13.31 -4.89
N GLU A 67 -8.70 12.89 -5.05
CA GLU A 67 -9.83 13.81 -5.29
C GLU A 67 -10.03 14.80 -4.13
N ALA A 68 -9.73 14.38 -2.91
CA ALA A 68 -9.76 15.23 -1.73
C ALA A 68 -8.51 16.12 -1.58
N GLY A 69 -7.53 16.02 -2.47
CA GLY A 69 -6.28 16.79 -2.42
C GLY A 69 -5.32 16.35 -1.30
N ILE A 70 -5.44 15.11 -0.82
CA ILE A 70 -4.67 14.59 0.31
C ILE A 70 -3.42 13.90 -0.23
N LEU A 71 -2.25 14.24 0.33
CA LEU A 71 -0.99 13.57 -0.02
C LEU A 71 -1.08 12.07 0.26
N THR A 72 -0.90 11.26 -0.79
CA THR A 72 -1.15 9.82 -0.73
C THR A 72 0.13 9.02 -0.94
N VAL A 73 0.52 8.25 0.06
CA VAL A 73 1.68 7.36 0.02
C VAL A 73 1.24 5.91 0.04
N GLY A 74 1.56 5.18 -1.02
CA GLY A 74 1.32 3.74 -1.10
C GLY A 74 2.54 2.96 -0.58
N VAL A 75 2.32 1.99 0.31
CA VAL A 75 3.35 1.04 0.77
C VAL A 75 2.80 -0.36 0.58
N VAL A 76 3.30 -1.07 -0.43
CA VAL A 76 2.71 -2.34 -0.83
C VAL A 76 3.75 -3.45 -0.94
N THR A 77 3.34 -4.69 -0.70
CA THR A 77 4.19 -5.86 -0.90
C THR A 77 3.84 -6.60 -2.18
N LYS A 78 4.86 -7.12 -2.87
CA LYS A 78 4.68 -8.14 -3.91
C LYS A 78 4.64 -9.52 -3.26
N PRO A 79 3.77 -10.43 -3.73
CA PRO A 79 3.68 -11.78 -3.18
C PRO A 79 4.99 -12.54 -3.31
N PHE A 80 5.16 -13.55 -2.48
CA PHE A 80 6.27 -14.49 -2.60
C PHE A 80 6.10 -15.35 -3.85
N LYS A 81 7.21 -15.82 -4.42
CA LYS A 81 7.20 -16.72 -5.59
C LYS A 81 6.42 -18.01 -5.35
N PHE A 82 6.45 -18.53 -4.11
CA PHE A 82 5.72 -19.74 -3.76
C PHE A 82 4.19 -19.56 -3.75
N GLU A 83 3.68 -18.31 -3.71
CA GLU A 83 2.25 -18.02 -3.79
C GLU A 83 1.67 -18.22 -5.21
N GLY A 84 2.54 -18.37 -6.20
CA GLY A 84 2.21 -18.73 -7.56
C GLY A 84 2.13 -17.53 -8.52
N LYS A 85 2.26 -17.86 -9.80
CA LYS A 85 2.31 -16.89 -10.90
C LYS A 85 1.04 -16.03 -10.99
N ARG A 86 -0.13 -16.63 -10.82
CA ARG A 86 -1.41 -15.91 -10.89
C ARG A 86 -1.47 -14.74 -9.88
N ARG A 87 -1.03 -14.97 -8.64
CA ARG A 87 -0.97 -13.90 -7.63
C ARG A 87 0.03 -12.81 -7.98
N MET A 88 1.17 -13.19 -8.56
CA MET A 88 2.16 -12.22 -9.01
C MET A 88 1.62 -11.36 -10.16
N ASP A 89 0.96 -11.96 -11.15
CA ASP A 89 0.37 -11.25 -12.28
C ASP A 89 -0.73 -10.27 -11.80
N GLN A 90 -1.61 -10.72 -10.90
CA GLN A 90 -2.63 -9.85 -10.27
C GLN A 90 -1.99 -8.70 -9.48
N ALA A 91 -0.90 -8.98 -8.74
CA ALA A 91 -0.18 -7.96 -8.00
C ALA A 91 0.39 -6.88 -8.93
N MET A 92 0.96 -7.28 -10.07
CA MET A 92 1.53 -6.32 -11.03
C MET A 92 0.45 -5.43 -11.64
N VAL A 93 -0.73 -5.98 -11.97
CA VAL A 93 -1.87 -5.19 -12.45
C VAL A 93 -2.28 -4.13 -11.40
N GLY A 94 -2.51 -4.55 -10.16
CA GLY A 94 -2.91 -3.64 -9.10
C GLY A 94 -1.84 -2.58 -8.75
N ILE A 95 -0.56 -2.95 -8.79
CA ILE A 95 0.55 -2.00 -8.58
C ILE A 95 0.56 -0.94 -9.69
N ASN A 96 0.39 -1.34 -10.95
CA ASN A 96 0.34 -0.41 -12.07
C ASN A 96 -0.86 0.54 -11.99
N GLU A 97 -2.03 0.04 -11.57
CA GLU A 97 -3.20 0.89 -11.33
C GLU A 97 -2.98 1.87 -10.17
N LEU A 98 -2.32 1.41 -9.10
CA LEU A 98 -2.05 2.24 -7.93
C LEU A 98 -1.00 3.32 -8.22
N LEU A 99 0.03 3.00 -9.02
CA LEU A 99 1.12 3.93 -9.38
C LEU A 99 0.62 5.23 -10.00
N GLY A 100 -0.43 5.17 -10.81
CA GLY A 100 -1.03 6.37 -11.43
C GLY A 100 -1.92 7.20 -10.48
N LYS A 101 -2.11 6.77 -9.23
CA LYS A 101 -3.12 7.32 -8.31
C LYS A 101 -2.54 7.80 -6.98
N VAL A 102 -1.31 7.47 -6.68
CA VAL A 102 -0.58 7.89 -5.47
C VAL A 102 0.54 8.85 -5.80
N ASP A 103 0.90 9.71 -4.87
CA ASP A 103 2.00 10.66 -5.01
C ASP A 103 3.35 9.97 -4.84
N SER A 104 3.41 8.94 -4.01
CA SER A 104 4.59 8.10 -3.82
C SER A 104 4.20 6.64 -3.63
N LEU A 105 4.97 5.72 -4.19
CA LEU A 105 4.72 4.28 -4.08
C LEU A 105 5.99 3.53 -3.70
N LEU A 106 6.00 2.95 -2.50
CA LEU A 106 7.03 2.04 -2.04
C LEU A 106 6.58 0.59 -2.27
N ILE A 107 7.36 -0.15 -3.06
CA ILE A 107 7.07 -1.54 -3.38
C ILE A 107 8.10 -2.44 -2.71
N ILE A 108 7.65 -3.33 -1.84
CA ILE A 108 8.49 -4.28 -1.09
C ILE A 108 8.32 -5.67 -1.69
N PRO A 109 9.34 -6.21 -2.40
CA PRO A 109 9.30 -7.59 -2.88
C PRO A 109 9.50 -8.56 -1.71
N ASN A 110 8.49 -9.37 -1.38
CA ASN A 110 8.57 -10.31 -0.25
C ASN A 110 9.74 -11.30 -0.38
N ASP A 111 10.11 -11.70 -1.58
CA ASP A 111 11.28 -12.58 -1.81
C ASP A 111 12.61 -11.99 -1.32
N ARG A 112 12.71 -10.66 -1.18
CA ARG A 112 13.91 -9.99 -0.68
C ARG A 112 13.97 -9.93 0.84
N LEU A 113 12.88 -10.21 1.55
CA LEU A 113 12.84 -10.17 3.01
C LEU A 113 13.82 -11.14 3.66
N LYS A 114 14.14 -12.25 2.99
CA LYS A 114 15.17 -13.20 3.42
C LYS A 114 16.58 -12.61 3.56
N PHE A 115 16.83 -11.45 2.92
CA PHE A 115 18.10 -10.73 3.01
C PHE A 115 18.04 -9.56 3.99
N ALA A 116 16.85 -9.17 4.42
CA ALA A 116 16.61 -8.04 5.32
C ALA A 116 16.52 -8.47 6.80
N THR A 117 16.52 -9.77 7.08
CA THR A 117 16.44 -10.31 8.42
C THR A 117 17.48 -11.38 8.64
N ASP A 118 18.07 -11.42 9.85
CA ASP A 118 18.97 -12.48 10.28
C ASP A 118 18.23 -13.79 10.64
N GLN A 119 16.90 -13.74 10.72
CA GLN A 119 16.07 -14.90 11.00
C GLN A 119 15.88 -15.75 9.75
N LYS A 120 15.84 -17.07 9.94
CA LYS A 120 15.46 -17.97 8.84
C LYS A 120 14.01 -17.73 8.44
N VAL A 121 13.78 -17.27 7.21
CA VAL A 121 12.44 -17.10 6.65
C VAL A 121 11.89 -18.48 6.32
N THR A 122 10.82 -18.86 7.02
CA THR A 122 10.04 -20.09 6.81
C THR A 122 8.65 -19.72 6.31
N LEU A 123 7.90 -20.68 5.79
CA LEU A 123 6.50 -20.44 5.37
C LEU A 123 5.62 -19.98 6.55
N ALA A 124 5.95 -20.38 7.79
CA ALA A 124 5.17 -20.03 8.97
C ALA A 124 5.35 -18.56 9.38
N ASN A 125 6.58 -18.00 9.28
CA ASN A 125 6.87 -16.64 9.74
C ASN A 125 7.02 -15.62 8.59
N ALA A 126 6.96 -16.07 7.34
CA ALA A 126 7.21 -15.21 6.18
C ALA A 126 6.25 -14.00 6.12
N PHE A 127 4.97 -14.22 6.43
CA PHE A 127 3.96 -13.17 6.42
C PHE A 127 4.11 -12.20 7.61
N GLU A 128 4.48 -12.70 8.78
CA GLU A 128 4.78 -11.85 9.95
C GLU A 128 5.97 -10.92 9.67
N ILE A 129 7.02 -11.45 9.03
CA ILE A 129 8.17 -10.65 8.62
C ILE A 129 7.76 -9.59 7.58
N ALA A 130 6.90 -9.94 6.63
CA ALA A 130 6.39 -8.99 5.64
C ALA A 130 5.58 -7.86 6.29
N ASP A 131 4.73 -8.18 7.25
CA ASP A 131 3.94 -7.21 8.01
C ASP A 131 4.83 -6.29 8.86
N ASP A 132 5.86 -6.83 9.49
CA ASP A 132 6.84 -6.04 10.24
C ASP A 132 7.60 -5.06 9.35
N VAL A 133 8.01 -5.48 8.17
CA VAL A 133 8.70 -4.59 7.22
C VAL A 133 7.77 -3.50 6.70
N LEU A 134 6.50 -3.81 6.41
CA LEU A 134 5.50 -2.80 6.09
C LEU A 134 5.33 -1.78 7.22
N ARG A 135 5.22 -2.26 8.45
CA ARG A 135 5.10 -1.42 9.63
C ARG A 135 6.33 -0.51 9.78
N GLN A 136 7.53 -1.06 9.66
CA GLN A 136 8.78 -0.28 9.76
C GLN A 136 8.86 0.78 8.66
N ALA A 137 8.48 0.46 7.42
CA ALA A 137 8.47 1.40 6.32
C ALA A 137 7.55 2.60 6.60
N VAL A 138 6.32 2.34 7.07
CA VAL A 138 5.36 3.40 7.42
C VAL A 138 5.86 4.24 8.59
N VAL A 139 6.41 3.62 9.63
CA VAL A 139 6.97 4.33 10.80
C VAL A 139 8.14 5.22 10.37
N SER A 140 9.09 4.69 9.58
CA SER A 140 10.25 5.45 9.11
C SER A 140 9.84 6.69 8.31
N ILE A 141 8.87 6.56 7.40
CA ILE A 141 8.36 7.70 6.62
C ILE A 141 7.62 8.68 7.54
N SER A 142 6.80 8.19 8.46
CA SER A 142 6.08 9.04 9.42
C SER A 142 7.04 9.81 10.35
N ASP A 143 8.12 9.16 10.78
CA ASP A 143 9.11 9.79 11.66
C ASP A 143 9.93 10.87 10.94
N LEU A 144 10.22 10.67 9.64
CA LEU A 144 10.86 11.70 8.80
C LEU A 144 10.00 12.98 8.71
N ILE A 145 8.68 12.84 8.73
CA ILE A 145 7.75 13.97 8.65
C ILE A 145 7.55 14.62 10.02
N LYS A 146 7.49 13.82 11.10
CA LYS A 146 7.20 14.32 12.46
C LYS A 146 8.42 14.89 13.16
N ASN A 147 9.60 14.35 12.92
CA ASN A 147 10.83 14.74 13.60
C ASN A 147 11.55 15.86 12.83
N THR A 148 11.15 17.09 13.08
CA THR A 148 11.78 18.33 12.60
C THR A 148 13.16 18.60 13.25
N GLY A 149 14.01 17.56 13.38
CA GLY A 149 15.24 17.67 14.17
C GLY A 149 16.50 18.07 13.43
N PHE A 150 16.65 17.78 12.15
CA PHE A 150 17.85 18.07 11.38
C PHE A 150 17.60 18.77 10.03
N ILE A 151 16.41 18.61 9.45
CA ILE A 151 16.00 19.29 8.23
C ILE A 151 14.53 19.67 8.45
N ASN A 152 14.23 20.97 8.36
CA ASN A 152 12.87 21.49 8.40
C ASN A 152 12.21 21.14 7.05
N LEU A 153 11.80 19.87 6.89
CA LEU A 153 11.10 19.39 5.70
C LEU A 153 9.65 19.87 5.81
N ASP A 154 9.31 20.91 5.06
CA ASP A 154 7.93 21.29 4.81
C ASP A 154 7.23 20.17 4.01
N PHE A 155 5.90 20.07 4.12
CA PHE A 155 5.09 19.12 3.35
C PHE A 155 5.39 19.18 1.83
N ALA A 156 5.70 20.36 1.31
CA ALA A 156 6.14 20.56 -0.06
C ALA A 156 7.46 19.85 -0.38
N ASP A 157 8.43 19.90 0.54
CA ASP A 157 9.72 19.23 0.40
C ASP A 157 9.59 17.71 0.50
N VAL A 158 8.73 17.21 1.41
CA VAL A 158 8.41 15.79 1.51
C VAL A 158 7.78 15.27 0.21
N THR A 159 6.87 16.03 -0.36
CA THR A 159 6.26 15.71 -1.66
C THR A 159 7.33 15.65 -2.75
N CYS A 160 8.25 16.61 -2.79
CA CYS A 160 9.33 16.67 -3.77
C CYS A 160 10.31 15.49 -3.62
N VAL A 161 10.69 15.15 -2.39
CA VAL A 161 11.58 14.00 -2.09
C VAL A 161 10.89 12.69 -2.42
N MET A 162 9.61 12.53 -2.06
CA MET A 162 8.84 11.33 -2.35
C MET A 162 8.61 11.13 -3.85
N LEU A 163 8.36 12.19 -4.60
CA LEU A 163 8.29 12.16 -6.07
C LEU A 163 9.64 11.73 -6.70
N SER A 164 10.77 12.13 -6.10
CA SER A 164 12.10 11.74 -6.58
C SER A 164 12.43 10.27 -6.29
N LEU A 165 11.88 9.68 -5.23
CA LEU A 165 12.09 8.26 -4.88
C LEU A 165 11.40 7.30 -5.85
N ILE A 166 10.38 7.73 -6.58
CA ILE A 166 9.72 6.92 -7.62
C ILE A 166 10.72 6.54 -8.73
N HIS A 167 11.68 7.41 -9.03
CA HIS A 167 12.69 7.18 -10.08
C HIS A 167 13.84 6.26 -9.66
N ILE A 168 14.02 5.99 -8.35
CA ILE A 168 15.11 5.13 -7.84
C ILE A 168 14.75 3.64 -7.86
N SER A 169 13.46 3.29 -7.98
CA SER A 169 13.00 1.90 -7.90
C SER A 169 12.87 1.20 -9.26
N GLU A 170 13.13 1.87 -10.39
CA GLU A 170 13.25 1.18 -11.68
C GLU A 170 14.63 0.54 -11.79
N PRO A 171 14.73 -0.81 -11.88
CA PRO A 171 15.98 -1.43 -12.27
C PRO A 171 16.24 -1.06 -13.73
N THR A 172 17.24 -0.21 -13.97
CA THR A 172 17.85 -0.09 -15.30
C THR A 172 18.20 -1.51 -15.80
N ARG A 173 17.72 -1.81 -16.98
CA ARG A 173 18.03 -3.04 -17.75
C ARG A 173 19.52 -3.29 -17.85
#